data_0f0bbaf562904632c614887f3865525c
#
_entry.id   0f0bbaf562904632c614887f3865525c
#
_cell.length_a   1.000
_cell.length_b   1.000
_cell.length_c   1.000
_cell.angle_alpha   90.00
_cell.angle_beta   90.00
_cell.angle_gamma   90.00
#
_symmetry.space_group_name_H-M   'P 1'
#
loop_
_entity.id
_entity.type
_entity.pdbx_description
1 polymer ?
#
loop_
_entity_poly.entity_id
_entity_poly.type
_entity_poly.pdbx_seq_one_letter_code
_entity_poly.pdbx_strand_id
1 'polypeptide(L)'
;MKKLLMMIGVVAAMCVGAAENIVETTPKSYGWPIERFLAKQMEIARFNGGEVDLVMIGDSITHIWDRKGKGLSVWKQMTKGKKALNLGFSGDRTENVIWRLANGELDGYKAKVVTVMVGTNNNTSDRTDPANVAEGVKKIVAIIREKQPQTKIILHAIFPRGGSAESKHAAARARNDATNALLKKWVDEDGDLVWLDLTDKLTDGNGWVTNDVFYDELHPTTKGFEIWAKSLEPYLR
;
A
#
# COMPACT_ATOMS: atom_id res chain seq x y z
N MET A 1 64.39 3.47 -5.30
CA MET A 1 63.30 2.52 -5.10
C MET A 1 62.58 2.89 -3.80
N LYS A 2 61.48 3.65 -3.90
CA LYS A 2 60.70 4.12 -2.75
C LYS A 2 59.52 3.15 -2.59
N LYS A 3 59.48 2.40 -1.47
CA LYS A 3 58.33 1.54 -1.09
C LYS A 3 57.20 2.41 -0.57
N LEU A 4 56.05 2.40 -1.27
CA LEU A 4 54.81 3.01 -0.86
C LEU A 4 54.10 2.06 0.09
N LEU A 5 54.06 2.37 1.38
CA LEU A 5 53.24 1.67 2.36
C LEU A 5 51.81 2.15 2.23
N MET A 6 50.93 1.28 1.79
CA MET A 6 49.46 1.50 1.77
C MET A 6 48.91 1.16 3.14
N MET A 7 48.54 2.16 3.93
CA MET A 7 47.80 2.01 5.18
C MET A 7 46.35 1.72 4.83
N ILE A 8 45.91 0.50 5.08
CA ILE A 8 44.48 0.13 5.05
C ILE A 8 43.89 0.53 6.41
N GLY A 9 43.22 1.65 6.44
CA GLY A 9 42.42 2.04 7.60
C GLY A 9 41.14 1.22 7.64
N VAL A 10 41.03 0.29 8.59
CA VAL A 10 39.77 -0.37 8.91
C VAL A 10 38.92 0.61 9.71
N VAL A 11 37.93 1.21 9.06
CA VAL A 11 36.87 1.96 9.75
C VAL A 11 35.89 0.94 10.30
N ALA A 12 35.98 0.66 11.60
CA ALA A 12 34.95 -0.06 12.32
C ALA A 12 33.71 0.85 12.39
N ALA A 13 32.74 0.63 11.50
CA ALA A 13 31.44 1.24 11.63
C ALA A 13 30.73 0.65 12.85
N MET A 14 30.62 1.41 13.93
CA MET A 14 29.71 1.14 15.01
C MET A 14 28.30 1.13 14.44
N CYS A 15 27.66 -0.05 14.40
CA CYS A 15 26.24 -0.19 14.15
C CYS A 15 25.48 0.38 15.36
N VAL A 16 25.30 1.69 15.40
CA VAL A 16 24.19 2.31 16.10
C VAL A 16 22.98 1.91 15.28
N GLY A 17 22.02 1.20 15.88
CA GLY A 17 20.83 0.72 15.20
C GLY A 17 20.12 1.88 14.52
N ALA A 18 20.35 2.04 13.22
CA ALA A 18 19.65 3.01 12.41
C ALA A 18 18.18 2.61 12.39
N ALA A 19 17.30 3.54 12.74
CA ALA A 19 15.87 3.40 12.45
C ALA A 19 15.73 3.02 10.98
N GLU A 20 14.93 1.98 10.68
CA GLU A 20 14.71 1.55 9.29
C GLU A 20 14.30 2.77 8.46
N ASN A 21 15.12 3.13 7.48
CA ASN A 21 14.81 4.25 6.58
C ASN A 21 13.82 3.78 5.52
N ILE A 22 12.53 3.78 5.89
CA ILE A 22 11.43 3.32 5.04
C ILE A 22 11.10 4.28 3.88
N VAL A 23 11.84 5.35 3.75
CA VAL A 23 11.78 6.29 2.61
C VAL A 23 12.75 5.89 1.50
N GLU A 24 13.74 5.04 1.79
CA GLU A 24 14.62 4.49 0.76
C GLU A 24 13.91 3.43 -0.09
N THR A 25 14.22 3.45 -1.39
CA THR A 25 13.63 2.51 -2.34
C THR A 25 14.36 1.19 -2.29
N THR A 26 13.69 0.10 -1.94
CA THR A 26 14.29 -1.24 -2.04
C THR A 26 13.36 -2.20 -2.78
N PRO A 27 13.90 -2.96 -3.76
CA PRO A 27 13.20 -4.14 -4.21
C PRO A 27 13.10 -5.11 -3.04
N LYS A 28 11.99 -5.82 -2.92
CA LYS A 28 11.84 -6.82 -1.87
C LYS A 28 12.85 -7.94 -2.09
N SER A 29 13.82 -8.09 -1.22
CA SER A 29 14.95 -9.02 -1.37
C SER A 29 14.56 -10.50 -1.20
N TYR A 30 13.35 -10.81 -0.70
CA TYR A 30 12.91 -12.17 -0.44
C TYR A 30 11.43 -12.38 -0.74
N GLY A 31 11.10 -13.42 -1.52
CA GLY A 31 9.72 -13.82 -1.78
C GLY A 31 8.89 -12.83 -2.60
N TRP A 32 9.54 -11.93 -3.32
CA TRP A 32 8.84 -11.07 -4.25
C TRP A 32 8.51 -11.87 -5.50
N PRO A 33 7.24 -12.02 -5.87
CA PRO A 33 6.92 -12.71 -7.09
C PRO A 33 7.30 -11.80 -8.26
N ILE A 34 8.55 -11.92 -8.71
CA ILE A 34 9.02 -11.22 -9.92
C ILE A 34 8.08 -11.48 -11.08
N GLU A 35 7.49 -12.68 -11.12
CA GLU A 35 6.49 -13.05 -12.12
C GLU A 35 5.26 -12.14 -12.07
N ARG A 36 4.78 -11.75 -10.86
CA ARG A 36 3.67 -10.82 -10.75
C ARG A 36 4.06 -9.43 -11.25
N PHE A 37 5.25 -8.94 -10.90
CA PHE A 37 5.73 -7.66 -11.39
C PHE A 37 5.81 -7.65 -12.92
N LEU A 38 6.44 -8.66 -13.52
CA LEU A 38 6.52 -8.79 -14.96
C LEU A 38 5.13 -8.93 -15.62
N ALA A 39 4.23 -9.70 -15.02
CA ALA A 39 2.86 -9.82 -15.50
C ALA A 39 2.12 -8.47 -15.47
N LYS A 40 2.33 -7.64 -14.42
CA LYS A 40 1.74 -6.29 -14.34
C LYS A 40 2.38 -5.33 -15.35
N GLN A 41 3.68 -5.41 -15.59
CA GLN A 41 4.32 -4.65 -16.69
C GLN A 41 3.74 -5.02 -18.05
N MET A 42 3.49 -6.30 -18.31
CA MET A 42 2.83 -6.74 -19.55
C MET A 42 1.37 -6.28 -19.64
N GLU A 43 0.64 -6.23 -18.51
CA GLU A 43 -0.72 -5.71 -18.44
C GLU A 43 -0.75 -4.21 -18.73
N ILE A 44 0.16 -3.45 -18.13
CA ILE A 44 0.37 -2.01 -18.33
C ILE A 44 0.67 -1.72 -19.82
N ALA A 45 1.57 -2.46 -20.42
CA ALA A 45 1.95 -2.27 -21.82
C ALA A 45 0.75 -2.37 -22.80
N ARG A 46 -0.30 -3.13 -22.45
CA ARG A 46 -1.52 -3.26 -23.26
C ARG A 46 -2.35 -1.98 -23.32
N PHE A 47 -2.19 -1.08 -22.34
CA PHE A 47 -2.92 0.19 -22.38
C PHE A 47 -2.34 1.16 -23.42
N ASN A 48 -1.08 1.01 -23.81
CA ASN A 48 -0.44 1.75 -24.91
C ASN A 48 -0.68 3.27 -24.86
N GLY A 49 -0.45 3.88 -23.70
CA GLY A 49 -0.68 5.31 -23.48
C GLY A 49 -2.15 5.70 -23.24
N GLY A 50 -3.08 4.76 -23.31
CA GLY A 50 -4.51 5.00 -23.13
C GLY A 50 -4.94 5.22 -21.68
N GLU A 51 -6.21 5.57 -21.50
CA GLU A 51 -6.80 5.81 -20.19
C GLU A 51 -7.07 4.49 -19.43
N VAL A 52 -6.87 4.55 -18.10
CA VAL A 52 -7.23 3.52 -17.12
C VAL A 52 -8.16 4.15 -16.10
N ASP A 53 -9.34 3.56 -15.89
CA ASP A 53 -10.37 4.16 -15.03
C ASP A 53 -10.01 4.04 -13.54
N LEU A 54 -9.37 2.91 -13.15
CA LEU A 54 -8.99 2.65 -11.75
C LEU A 54 -7.63 1.95 -11.67
N VAL A 55 -6.74 2.48 -10.86
CA VAL A 55 -5.49 1.82 -10.43
C VAL A 55 -5.52 1.66 -8.91
N MET A 56 -5.34 0.44 -8.42
CA MET A 56 -5.25 0.18 -6.99
C MET A 56 -3.84 -0.20 -6.60
N ILE A 57 -3.20 0.60 -5.76
CA ILE A 57 -1.83 0.43 -5.27
C ILE A 57 -1.88 -0.01 -3.81
N GLY A 58 -1.13 -1.05 -3.46
CA GLY A 58 -1.08 -1.53 -2.08
C GLY A 58 -0.31 -2.83 -1.88
N ASP A 59 -0.59 -3.45 -0.74
CA ASP A 59 0.02 -4.69 -0.27
C ASP A 59 -0.85 -5.94 -0.54
N SER A 60 -0.81 -6.94 0.36
CA SER A 60 -1.60 -8.18 0.23
C SER A 60 -3.11 -7.93 0.22
N ILE A 61 -3.58 -6.96 0.98
CA ILE A 61 -5.02 -6.65 1.07
C ILE A 61 -5.53 -6.16 -0.29
N THR A 62 -4.72 -5.38 -1.01
CA THR A 62 -5.01 -4.99 -2.39
C THR A 62 -4.75 -6.13 -3.38
N HIS A 63 -3.67 -6.91 -3.21
CA HIS A 63 -3.36 -8.02 -4.10
C HIS A 63 -4.52 -9.01 -4.23
N ILE A 64 -5.16 -9.39 -3.12
CA ILE A 64 -6.16 -10.45 -3.11
C ILE A 64 -7.52 -10.05 -3.73
N TRP A 65 -7.68 -8.81 -4.24
CA TRP A 65 -8.79 -8.45 -5.11
C TRP A 65 -8.91 -9.33 -6.36
N ASP A 66 -7.78 -9.78 -6.92
CA ASP A 66 -7.77 -10.64 -8.10
C ASP A 66 -7.65 -12.16 -7.79
N ARG A 67 -7.78 -12.56 -6.51
CA ARG A 67 -7.78 -13.97 -6.10
C ARG A 67 -9.16 -14.62 -6.11
N LYS A 68 -9.24 -15.78 -6.78
CA LYS A 68 -10.44 -16.63 -6.75
C LYS A 68 -10.77 -17.07 -5.31
N GLY A 69 -12.04 -17.02 -4.95
CA GLY A 69 -12.51 -17.34 -3.60
C GLY A 69 -12.25 -16.25 -2.54
N LYS A 70 -11.77 -15.08 -2.99
CA LYS A 70 -11.55 -13.87 -2.17
C LYS A 70 -12.24 -12.69 -2.84
N GLY A 71 -11.50 -11.70 -3.33
CA GLY A 71 -12.02 -10.49 -3.92
C GLY A 71 -12.44 -10.59 -5.40
N LEU A 72 -12.07 -11.65 -6.15
CA LEU A 72 -12.19 -11.67 -7.61
C LEU A 72 -13.61 -11.47 -8.15
N SER A 73 -14.62 -12.04 -7.51
CA SER A 73 -16.02 -11.85 -7.93
C SER A 73 -16.45 -10.39 -7.78
N VAL A 74 -16.12 -9.79 -6.67
CA VAL A 74 -16.42 -8.37 -6.36
C VAL A 74 -15.62 -7.44 -7.29
N TRP A 75 -14.33 -7.74 -7.51
CA TRP A 75 -13.49 -7.02 -8.47
C TRP A 75 -14.11 -6.98 -9.86
N LYS A 76 -14.48 -8.14 -10.40
CA LYS A 76 -15.10 -8.24 -11.73
C LYS A 76 -16.41 -7.45 -11.82
N GLN A 77 -17.21 -7.45 -10.76
CA GLN A 77 -18.46 -6.68 -10.71
C GLN A 77 -18.19 -5.17 -10.67
N MET A 78 -17.31 -4.72 -9.76
CA MET A 78 -16.95 -3.31 -9.57
C MET A 78 -16.32 -2.71 -10.85
N THR A 79 -15.49 -3.49 -11.52
CA THR A 79 -14.75 -3.04 -12.73
C THR A 79 -15.43 -3.40 -14.04
N LYS A 80 -16.67 -3.89 -14.03
CA LYS A 80 -17.40 -4.24 -15.26
C LYS A 80 -17.50 -3.03 -16.18
N GLY A 81 -17.00 -3.17 -17.41
CA GLY A 81 -16.98 -2.11 -18.42
C GLY A 81 -15.93 -1.03 -18.19
N LYS A 82 -15.04 -1.22 -17.22
CA LYS A 82 -13.94 -0.29 -16.88
C LYS A 82 -12.59 -0.93 -17.15
N LYS A 83 -11.62 -0.11 -17.50
CA LYS A 83 -10.21 -0.49 -17.52
C LYS A 83 -9.65 -0.31 -16.10
N ALA A 84 -9.29 -1.40 -15.45
CA ALA A 84 -8.80 -1.37 -14.08
C ALA A 84 -7.52 -2.17 -13.90
N LEU A 85 -6.63 -1.70 -13.04
CA LEU A 85 -5.31 -2.27 -12.79
C LEU A 85 -5.12 -2.49 -11.28
N ASN A 86 -4.86 -3.74 -10.90
CA ASN A 86 -4.53 -4.08 -9.52
C ASN A 86 -3.01 -4.20 -9.35
N LEU A 87 -2.41 -3.18 -8.73
CA LEU A 87 -0.99 -3.11 -8.37
C LEU A 87 -0.76 -3.40 -6.87
N GLY A 88 -1.55 -4.30 -6.31
CA GLY A 88 -1.31 -4.84 -4.98
C GLY A 88 -0.29 -5.98 -5.00
N PHE A 89 0.65 -5.99 -4.05
CA PHE A 89 1.65 -7.04 -3.91
C PHE A 89 1.75 -7.52 -2.47
N SER A 90 1.56 -8.81 -2.25
CA SER A 90 1.54 -9.39 -0.91
C SER A 90 2.82 -9.14 -0.14
N GLY A 91 2.68 -8.65 1.09
CA GLY A 91 3.77 -8.37 2.02
C GLY A 91 4.56 -7.11 1.70
N ASP A 92 4.11 -6.28 0.74
CA ASP A 92 4.77 -5.01 0.46
C ASP A 92 4.67 -4.06 1.64
N ARG A 93 5.76 -3.34 1.84
CA ARG A 93 5.92 -2.18 2.69
C ARG A 93 5.98 -0.92 1.82
N THR A 94 5.96 0.25 2.43
CA THR A 94 6.02 1.53 1.71
C THR A 94 7.24 1.64 0.79
N GLU A 95 8.42 1.22 1.25
CA GLU A 95 9.67 1.22 0.48
C GLU A 95 9.60 0.33 -0.78
N ASN A 96 8.89 -0.80 -0.71
CA ASN A 96 8.71 -1.68 -1.86
C ASN A 96 7.77 -1.04 -2.90
N VAL A 97 6.67 -0.42 -2.46
CA VAL A 97 5.76 0.32 -3.33
C VAL A 97 6.50 1.47 -4.01
N ILE A 98 7.27 2.28 -3.27
CA ILE A 98 8.07 3.38 -3.82
C ILE A 98 8.98 2.86 -4.95
N TRP A 99 9.68 1.73 -4.71
CA TRP A 99 10.53 1.14 -5.73
C TRP A 99 9.74 0.74 -7.00
N ARG A 100 8.60 0.07 -6.87
CA ARG A 100 7.79 -0.38 -8.00
C ARG A 100 7.28 0.79 -8.84
N LEU A 101 6.78 1.83 -8.18
CA LEU A 101 6.30 3.04 -8.86
C LEU A 101 7.42 3.77 -9.60
N ALA A 102 8.63 3.83 -9.03
CA ALA A 102 9.81 4.37 -9.68
C ALA A 102 10.28 3.51 -10.88
N ASN A 103 9.94 2.21 -10.88
CA ASN A 103 10.36 1.24 -11.90
C ASN A 103 9.24 0.85 -12.88
N GLY A 104 8.40 1.80 -13.26
CA GLY A 104 7.53 1.68 -14.43
C GLY A 104 6.08 1.32 -14.17
N GLU A 105 5.64 1.08 -12.93
CA GLU A 105 4.24 0.73 -12.67
C GLU A 105 3.23 1.87 -12.91
N LEU A 106 3.69 3.11 -13.03
CA LEU A 106 2.86 4.27 -13.37
C LEU A 106 3.13 4.81 -14.79
N ASP A 107 3.88 4.09 -15.60
CA ASP A 107 4.26 4.55 -16.93
C ASP A 107 3.38 3.90 -18.03
N GLY A 108 3.21 4.57 -19.17
CA GLY A 108 2.55 3.99 -20.34
C GLY A 108 1.02 3.96 -20.30
N TYR A 109 0.38 4.69 -19.39
CA TYR A 109 -1.08 4.91 -19.34
C TYR A 109 -1.42 6.21 -18.61
N LYS A 110 -2.70 6.59 -18.63
CA LYS A 110 -3.25 7.74 -17.89
C LYS A 110 -4.32 7.25 -16.93
N ALA A 111 -4.08 7.33 -15.62
CA ALA A 111 -5.04 6.92 -14.62
C ALA A 111 -6.06 8.04 -14.34
N LYS A 112 -7.37 7.72 -14.31
CA LYS A 112 -8.41 8.64 -13.84
C LYS A 112 -8.46 8.66 -12.31
N VAL A 113 -8.43 7.48 -11.70
CA VAL A 113 -8.47 7.31 -10.25
C VAL A 113 -7.34 6.38 -9.83
N VAL A 114 -6.58 6.78 -8.83
CA VAL A 114 -5.59 5.94 -8.15
C VAL A 114 -5.98 5.82 -6.69
N THR A 115 -6.07 4.59 -6.17
CA THR A 115 -6.25 4.35 -4.74
C THR A 115 -4.95 3.84 -4.13
N VAL A 116 -4.65 4.27 -2.91
CA VAL A 116 -3.44 3.87 -2.17
C VAL A 116 -3.84 3.34 -0.80
N MET A 117 -3.40 2.13 -0.48
CA MET A 117 -3.49 1.57 0.88
C MET A 117 -2.28 0.67 1.15
N VAL A 118 -1.35 1.13 1.98
CA VAL A 118 -0.13 0.42 2.37
C VAL A 118 0.36 0.91 3.72
N GLY A 119 1.12 0.08 4.44
CA GLY A 119 1.74 0.45 5.72
C GLY A 119 1.51 -0.59 6.81
N THR A 120 0.49 -1.44 6.70
CA THR A 120 0.20 -2.46 7.71
C THR A 120 1.38 -3.42 7.92
N ASN A 121 2.17 -3.72 6.88
CA ASN A 121 3.35 -4.58 6.98
C ASN A 121 4.56 -3.86 7.62
N ASN A 122 4.70 -2.55 7.44
CA ASN A 122 5.68 -1.75 8.19
C ASN A 122 5.36 -1.81 9.68
N ASN A 123 4.10 -1.64 10.03
CA ASN A 123 3.59 -1.56 11.40
C ASN A 123 3.56 -2.91 12.16
N THR A 124 3.99 -4.02 11.54
CA THR A 124 4.20 -5.29 12.25
C THR A 124 5.45 -5.29 13.12
N SER A 125 6.44 -4.47 12.82
CA SER A 125 7.67 -4.34 13.60
C SER A 125 7.48 -3.35 14.75
N ASP A 126 7.94 -3.70 15.94
CA ASP A 126 8.01 -2.82 17.11
C ASP A 126 9.06 -1.71 16.97
N ARG A 127 9.97 -1.86 16.00
CA ARG A 127 11.01 -0.87 15.66
C ARG A 127 10.50 0.20 14.69
N THR A 128 9.30 0.03 14.13
CA THR A 128 8.77 0.97 13.14
C THR A 128 8.07 2.12 13.84
N ASP A 129 8.51 3.34 13.56
CA ASP A 129 7.81 4.55 13.94
C ASP A 129 6.65 4.81 12.96
N PRO A 130 5.41 4.97 13.44
CA PRO A 130 4.27 5.36 12.60
C PRO A 130 4.51 6.63 11.75
N ALA A 131 5.29 7.58 12.26
CA ALA A 131 5.64 8.78 11.50
C ALA A 131 6.45 8.47 10.24
N ASN A 132 7.38 7.53 10.32
CA ASN A 132 8.15 7.08 9.16
C ASN A 132 7.24 6.38 8.12
N VAL A 133 6.27 5.59 8.57
CA VAL A 133 5.30 4.96 7.65
C VAL A 133 4.48 6.03 6.93
N ALA A 134 4.02 7.04 7.67
CA ALA A 134 3.30 8.17 7.08
C ALA A 134 4.14 8.90 6.04
N GLU A 135 5.43 9.17 6.30
CA GLU A 135 6.34 9.78 5.33
C GLU A 135 6.53 8.90 4.07
N GLY A 136 6.63 7.58 4.24
CA GLY A 136 6.66 6.65 3.12
C GLY A 136 5.41 6.73 2.24
N VAL A 137 4.23 6.83 2.86
CA VAL A 137 2.96 7.01 2.13
C VAL A 137 2.90 8.36 1.42
N LYS A 138 3.34 9.45 2.06
CA LYS A 138 3.44 10.78 1.42
C LYS A 138 4.35 10.75 0.19
N LYS A 139 5.48 10.05 0.26
CA LYS A 139 6.39 9.87 -0.87
C LYS A 139 5.73 9.10 -2.02
N ILE A 140 4.94 8.06 -1.72
CA ILE A 140 4.16 7.34 -2.73
C ILE A 140 3.20 8.30 -3.44
N VAL A 141 2.46 9.11 -2.70
CA VAL A 141 1.53 10.10 -3.28
C VAL A 141 2.28 11.13 -4.13
N ALA A 142 3.46 11.60 -3.69
CA ALA A 142 4.28 12.52 -4.46
C ALA A 142 4.70 11.92 -5.83
N ILE A 143 5.12 10.65 -5.86
CA ILE A 143 5.46 9.93 -7.11
C ILE A 143 4.22 9.79 -8.01
N ILE A 144 3.05 9.51 -7.42
CA ILE A 144 1.80 9.41 -8.20
C ILE A 144 1.48 10.77 -8.83
N ARG A 145 1.57 11.87 -8.09
CA ARG A 145 1.32 13.23 -8.62
C ARG A 145 2.30 13.61 -9.73
N GLU A 146 3.56 13.24 -9.59
CA GLU A 146 4.57 13.48 -10.62
C GLU A 146 4.28 12.71 -11.91
N LYS A 147 3.99 11.41 -11.80
CA LYS A 147 3.81 10.52 -12.97
C LYS A 147 2.39 10.55 -13.55
N GLN A 148 1.40 10.88 -12.75
CA GLN A 148 -0.03 10.88 -13.08
C GLN A 148 -0.70 12.20 -12.62
N PRO A 149 -0.28 13.36 -13.13
CA PRO A 149 -0.65 14.69 -12.56
C PRO A 149 -2.15 15.01 -12.63
N GLN A 150 -2.92 14.30 -13.44
CA GLN A 150 -4.36 14.53 -13.61
C GLN A 150 -5.23 13.55 -12.83
N THR A 151 -4.62 12.60 -12.11
CA THR A 151 -5.37 11.55 -11.43
C THR A 151 -6.02 12.05 -10.15
N LYS A 152 -7.23 11.60 -9.88
CA LYS A 152 -7.82 11.72 -8.54
C LYS A 152 -7.17 10.67 -7.64
N ILE A 153 -6.56 11.09 -6.54
CA ILE A 153 -5.92 10.19 -5.57
C ILE A 153 -6.86 9.98 -4.38
N ILE A 154 -7.15 8.71 -4.09
CA ILE A 154 -7.90 8.28 -2.91
C ILE A 154 -6.91 7.58 -1.98
N LEU A 155 -6.60 8.22 -0.86
CA LEU A 155 -5.79 7.64 0.18
C LEU A 155 -6.69 6.96 1.20
N HIS A 156 -6.55 5.65 1.32
CA HIS A 156 -7.27 4.90 2.36
C HIS A 156 -6.58 5.02 3.72
N ALA A 157 -7.37 5.08 4.77
CA ALA A 157 -6.89 4.64 6.07
C ALA A 157 -6.37 3.20 5.96
N ILE A 158 -5.23 2.89 6.56
CA ILE A 158 -4.77 1.51 6.70
C ILE A 158 -5.85 0.75 7.46
N PHE A 159 -6.33 -0.34 6.88
CA PHE A 159 -7.46 -1.09 7.45
C PHE A 159 -7.19 -1.58 8.86
N PRO A 160 -8.24 -1.69 9.68
CA PRO A 160 -8.14 -2.26 11.02
C PRO A 160 -7.69 -3.73 10.94
N ARG A 161 -7.09 -4.21 12.01
CA ARG A 161 -6.66 -5.59 12.19
C ARG A 161 -6.74 -6.00 13.64
N GLY A 162 -6.88 -7.32 13.90
CA GLY A 162 -7.03 -7.85 15.25
C GLY A 162 -8.49 -7.93 15.70
N GLY A 163 -8.87 -9.09 16.24
CA GLY A 163 -10.24 -9.38 16.69
C GLY A 163 -10.52 -8.98 18.14
N SER A 164 -9.48 -8.63 18.91
CA SER A 164 -9.58 -8.17 20.31
C SER A 164 -8.29 -7.51 20.77
N ALA A 165 -8.29 -6.98 22.02
CA ALA A 165 -7.10 -6.43 22.65
C ALA A 165 -6.01 -7.48 22.90
N GLU A 166 -6.37 -8.75 23.04
CA GLU A 166 -5.46 -9.89 23.25
C GLU A 166 -4.96 -10.50 21.94
N SER A 167 -5.47 -10.02 20.80
CA SER A 167 -5.02 -10.49 19.49
C SER A 167 -3.52 -10.24 19.30
N LYS A 168 -2.83 -11.20 18.68
CA LYS A 168 -1.44 -11.02 18.22
C LYS A 168 -1.27 -9.80 17.29
N HIS A 169 -2.35 -9.27 16.77
CA HIS A 169 -2.37 -8.11 15.88
C HIS A 169 -2.60 -6.78 16.60
N ALA A 170 -2.94 -6.76 17.90
CA ALA A 170 -3.33 -5.56 18.62
C ALA A 170 -2.26 -4.46 18.62
N ALA A 171 -0.98 -4.82 18.84
CA ALA A 171 0.12 -3.86 18.79
C ALA A 171 0.32 -3.24 17.40
N ALA A 172 0.20 -4.05 16.34
CA ALA A 172 0.27 -3.54 14.98
C ALA A 172 -0.96 -2.70 14.61
N ARG A 173 -2.12 -3.02 15.16
CA ARG A 173 -3.35 -2.20 15.05
C ARG A 173 -3.12 -0.80 15.63
N ALA A 174 -2.60 -0.69 16.84
CA ALA A 174 -2.33 0.60 17.47
C ALA A 174 -1.37 1.46 16.63
N ARG A 175 -0.36 0.84 15.99
CA ARG A 175 0.54 1.54 15.07
C ARG A 175 -0.14 1.95 13.76
N ASN A 176 -1.05 1.12 13.22
CA ASN A 176 -1.87 1.52 12.06
C ASN A 176 -2.71 2.75 12.40
N ASP A 177 -3.37 2.75 13.55
CA ASP A 177 -4.22 3.85 14.00
C ASP A 177 -3.41 5.16 14.20
N ALA A 178 -2.21 5.06 14.79
CA ALA A 178 -1.29 6.19 14.91
C ALA A 178 -0.83 6.73 13.54
N THR A 179 -0.50 5.83 12.59
CA THR A 179 -0.17 6.21 11.21
C THR A 179 -1.35 6.89 10.54
N ASN A 180 -2.56 6.34 10.67
CA ASN A 180 -3.78 6.90 10.08
C ASN A 180 -4.08 8.30 10.62
N ALA A 181 -3.85 8.55 11.91
CA ALA A 181 -4.04 9.88 12.50
C ALA A 181 -3.10 10.92 11.86
N LEU A 182 -1.84 10.57 11.62
CA LEU A 182 -0.86 11.43 10.95
C LEU A 182 -1.22 11.68 9.48
N LEU A 183 -1.64 10.63 8.76
CA LEU A 183 -2.06 10.73 7.37
C LEU A 183 -3.35 11.54 7.23
N LYS A 184 -4.33 11.36 8.12
CA LYS A 184 -5.58 12.14 8.10
C LYS A 184 -5.31 13.62 8.28
N LYS A 185 -4.48 13.99 9.26
CA LYS A 185 -4.08 15.38 9.47
C LYS A 185 -3.44 15.97 8.21
N TRP A 186 -2.50 15.26 7.60
CA TRP A 186 -1.87 15.71 6.37
C TRP A 186 -2.87 15.86 5.21
N VAL A 187 -3.80 14.92 5.01
CA VAL A 187 -4.82 15.02 3.96
C VAL A 187 -5.74 16.22 4.16
N ASP A 188 -6.10 16.54 5.40
CA ASP A 188 -6.91 17.72 5.71
C ASP A 188 -6.21 19.05 5.39
N GLU A 189 -4.87 19.06 5.47
CA GLU A 189 -4.03 20.21 5.11
C GLU A 189 -3.78 20.30 3.59
N ASP A 190 -3.77 19.16 2.90
CA ASP A 190 -3.44 19.07 1.46
C ASP A 190 -4.57 19.57 0.55
N GLY A 191 -5.81 19.22 0.86
CA GLY A 191 -7.02 19.67 0.15
C GLY A 191 -7.33 18.98 -1.18
N ASP A 192 -6.35 18.36 -1.85
CA ASP A 192 -6.51 17.69 -3.16
C ASP A 192 -6.65 16.17 -3.05
N LEU A 193 -6.42 15.61 -1.87
CA LEU A 193 -6.54 14.18 -1.61
C LEU A 193 -7.93 13.83 -1.08
N VAL A 194 -8.44 12.71 -1.52
CA VAL A 194 -9.63 12.10 -0.89
C VAL A 194 -9.16 11.15 0.22
N TRP A 195 -9.59 11.41 1.46
CA TRP A 195 -9.43 10.45 2.56
C TRP A 195 -10.59 9.47 2.56
N LEU A 196 -10.30 8.17 2.53
CA LEU A 196 -11.33 7.13 2.61
C LEU A 196 -11.04 6.20 3.79
N ASP A 197 -11.76 6.41 4.88
CA ASP A 197 -11.72 5.59 6.08
C ASP A 197 -12.94 4.66 6.11
N LEU A 198 -12.68 3.38 6.22
CA LEU A 198 -13.69 2.32 6.31
C LEU A 198 -13.73 1.66 7.68
N THR A 199 -12.99 2.16 8.66
CA THR A 199 -12.83 1.52 9.98
C THR A 199 -14.18 1.18 10.60
N ASP A 200 -15.11 2.12 10.67
CA ASP A 200 -16.45 1.89 11.26
C ASP A 200 -17.29 0.86 10.51
N LYS A 201 -17.04 0.70 9.20
CA LYS A 201 -17.76 -0.28 8.37
C LYS A 201 -17.14 -1.68 8.42
N LEU A 202 -15.89 -1.77 8.82
CA LEU A 202 -15.07 -2.98 8.83
C LEU A 202 -14.89 -3.57 10.24
N THR A 203 -15.38 -2.90 11.27
CA THR A 203 -15.27 -3.33 12.66
C THR A 203 -16.64 -3.50 13.30
N ASP A 204 -16.67 -4.17 14.44
CA ASP A 204 -17.83 -4.23 15.33
C ASP A 204 -18.01 -2.92 16.15
N GLY A 205 -19.05 -2.87 16.98
CA GLY A 205 -19.34 -1.72 17.85
C GLY A 205 -18.23 -1.39 18.86
N ASN A 206 -17.26 -2.30 19.06
CA ASN A 206 -16.10 -2.12 19.94
C ASN A 206 -14.82 -1.76 19.15
N GLY A 207 -14.92 -1.61 17.85
CA GLY A 207 -13.80 -1.27 16.97
C GLY A 207 -12.89 -2.43 16.58
N TRP A 208 -13.28 -3.68 16.83
CA TRP A 208 -12.51 -4.86 16.46
C TRP A 208 -13.02 -5.52 15.18
N VAL A 209 -12.12 -6.12 14.41
CA VAL A 209 -12.52 -6.86 13.21
C VAL A 209 -13.21 -8.17 13.58
N THR A 210 -14.16 -8.58 12.75
CA THR A 210 -14.89 -9.84 12.92
C THR A 210 -14.55 -10.84 11.83
N ASN A 211 -14.73 -12.14 12.09
CA ASN A 211 -14.49 -13.21 11.12
C ASN A 211 -15.44 -13.16 9.90
N ASP A 212 -16.52 -12.45 10.00
CA ASP A 212 -17.46 -12.20 8.92
C ASP A 212 -16.86 -11.24 7.85
N VAL A 213 -16.07 -10.26 8.29
CA VAL A 213 -15.45 -9.25 7.43
C VAL A 213 -13.98 -9.56 7.12
N PHE A 214 -13.25 -10.21 8.04
CA PHE A 214 -11.84 -10.57 7.89
C PHE A 214 -11.61 -12.04 8.25
N TYR A 215 -11.03 -12.85 7.36
CA TYR A 215 -10.91 -14.29 7.58
C TYR A 215 -9.74 -14.72 8.47
N ASP A 216 -8.79 -13.83 8.71
CA ASP A 216 -7.58 -14.05 9.52
C ASP A 216 -7.22 -12.82 10.36
N GLU A 217 -8.22 -12.02 10.73
CA GLU A 217 -8.09 -10.75 11.45
C GLU A 217 -7.27 -9.67 10.70
N LEU A 218 -6.94 -9.86 9.43
CA LEU A 218 -6.15 -8.95 8.61
C LEU A 218 -6.67 -8.80 7.18
N HIS A 219 -7.01 -9.91 6.55
CA HIS A 219 -7.39 -9.92 5.13
C HIS A 219 -8.91 -10.02 4.98
N PRO A 220 -9.53 -9.16 4.14
CA PRO A 220 -10.96 -9.14 3.96
C PRO A 220 -11.53 -10.45 3.39
N THR A 221 -12.70 -10.85 3.87
CA THR A 221 -13.59 -11.82 3.23
C THR A 221 -14.24 -11.19 1.98
N THR A 222 -15.04 -11.97 1.25
CA THR A 222 -15.88 -11.42 0.16
C THR A 222 -16.74 -10.27 0.65
N LYS A 223 -17.34 -10.36 1.83
CA LYS A 223 -18.14 -9.30 2.45
C LYS A 223 -17.31 -8.03 2.71
N GLY A 224 -16.08 -8.18 3.22
CA GLY A 224 -15.16 -7.05 3.41
C GLY A 224 -14.85 -6.35 2.08
N PHE A 225 -14.66 -7.11 1.00
CA PHE A 225 -14.48 -6.55 -0.34
C PHE A 225 -15.73 -5.88 -0.89
N GLU A 226 -16.93 -6.38 -0.61
CA GLU A 226 -18.20 -5.75 -0.99
C GLU A 226 -18.37 -4.38 -0.32
N ILE A 227 -18.05 -4.28 0.97
CA ILE A 227 -18.04 -3.02 1.72
C ILE A 227 -17.06 -2.03 1.07
N TRP A 228 -15.86 -2.50 0.74
CA TRP A 228 -14.84 -1.67 0.11
C TRP A 228 -15.25 -1.22 -1.29
N ALA A 229 -15.73 -2.12 -2.15
CA ALA A 229 -16.24 -1.80 -3.49
C ALA A 229 -17.32 -0.73 -3.45
N LYS A 230 -18.33 -0.91 -2.58
CA LYS A 230 -19.43 0.06 -2.41
C LYS A 230 -18.93 1.45 -2.03
N SER A 231 -17.87 1.51 -1.24
CA SER A 231 -17.27 2.79 -0.81
C SER A 231 -16.47 3.48 -1.91
N LEU A 232 -16.05 2.75 -2.95
CA LEU A 232 -15.36 3.31 -4.12
C LEU A 232 -16.33 3.75 -5.23
N GLU A 233 -17.56 3.24 -5.28
CA GLU A 233 -18.53 3.54 -6.35
C GLU A 233 -18.71 5.04 -6.66
N PRO A 234 -18.76 5.97 -5.68
CA PRO A 234 -18.92 7.38 -5.96
C PRO A 234 -17.79 7.99 -6.79
N TYR A 235 -16.62 7.39 -6.77
CA TYR A 235 -15.40 7.86 -7.43
C TYR A 235 -15.16 7.20 -8.80
N LEU A 236 -15.94 6.16 -9.13
CA LEU A 236 -15.79 5.36 -10.36
C LEU A 236 -16.88 5.61 -11.41
N ARG A 237 -17.64 6.69 -11.24
CA ARG A 237 -18.72 7.11 -12.18
C ARG A 237 -18.17 7.88 -13.36
#